data_7c4d3b3451253c3fccde43490f58ca30
#
_entry.id   7c4d3b3451253c3fccde43490f58ca30
#
_cell.length_a   1.000
_cell.length_b   1.000
_cell.length_c   1.000
_cell.angle_alpha   90.00
_cell.angle_beta   90.00
_cell.angle_gamma   90.00
#
_symmetry.space_group_name_H-M   'P 1'
#
loop_
_entity.id
_entity.type
_entity.pdbx_description
1 polymer ?
#
loop_
_entity_poly.entity_id
_entity_poly.type
_entity_poly.pdbx_seq_one_letter_code
_entity_poly.pdbx_strand_id
1 'polypeptide(L)'
;YDKNDYELTCNDIWIRSRNGNFQIKIGIKGAKGDQYKEIEDDEEIKKFLNIPEGKSIDDFLDENDFKKFCIFHTIREKYSNNGFSIEIDESKTDDGFLYNLAEIEVMVKDEEEINQAREKIMNFLKEKGISSKNLFLGKVLEYLKEIKKEHFIALVKRGIV
;
A
#
# COMPACT_ATOMS: atom_id res chain seq x y z
N TYR A 1 -7.17 -6.39 3.11
CA TYR A 1 -8.37 -6.72 3.89
C TYR A 1 -9.11 -5.46 4.29
N ASP A 2 -10.43 -5.50 4.28
CA ASP A 2 -11.30 -4.45 4.82
C ASP A 2 -12.69 -5.03 5.14
N LYS A 3 -13.54 -4.25 5.81
CA LYS A 3 -14.95 -4.58 6.01
C LYS A 3 -15.78 -4.15 4.81
N ASN A 4 -17.05 -4.56 4.77
CA ASN A 4 -17.97 -4.23 3.67
C ASN A 4 -18.25 -2.72 3.54
N ASP A 5 -18.07 -1.94 4.58
CA ASP A 5 -18.23 -0.47 4.61
C ASP A 5 -16.93 0.29 4.32
N TYR A 6 -15.83 -0.45 4.05
CA TYR A 6 -14.51 0.11 3.73
C TYR A 6 -13.91 0.94 4.89
N GLU A 7 -14.16 0.50 6.13
CA GLU A 7 -13.78 1.22 7.35
C GLU A 7 -12.30 1.58 7.40
N LEU A 8 -11.42 0.65 7.05
CA LEU A 8 -9.97 0.88 7.13
C LEU A 8 -9.48 1.74 5.97
N THR A 9 -9.77 1.34 4.75
CA THR A 9 -9.24 2.03 3.57
C THR A 9 -9.78 3.45 3.43
N CYS A 10 -11.01 3.71 3.87
CA CYS A 10 -11.59 5.05 3.98
C CYS A 10 -10.91 5.94 5.05
N ASN A 11 -10.08 5.37 5.91
CA ASN A 11 -9.23 6.08 6.86
C ASN A 11 -7.74 5.98 6.49
N ASP A 12 -7.44 5.63 5.24
CA ASP A 12 -6.09 5.44 4.69
C ASP A 12 -5.26 4.40 5.47
N ILE A 13 -5.93 3.34 5.93
CA ILE A 13 -5.32 2.20 6.61
C ILE A 13 -5.45 0.97 5.71
N TRP A 14 -4.34 0.36 5.37
CA TRP A 14 -4.26 -0.74 4.41
C TRP A 14 -3.65 -1.97 5.06
N ILE A 15 -4.46 -3.00 5.31
CA ILE A 15 -4.00 -4.29 5.82
C ILE A 15 -3.79 -5.24 4.65
N ARG A 16 -2.60 -5.83 4.57
CA ARG A 16 -2.30 -6.88 3.59
C ARG A 16 -1.59 -8.05 4.24
N SER A 17 -1.74 -9.23 3.64
CA SER A 17 -0.85 -10.37 3.87
C SER A 17 -0.02 -10.60 2.61
N ARG A 18 1.30 -10.71 2.76
CA ARG A 18 2.24 -11.03 1.70
C ARG A 18 3.02 -12.29 2.08
N ASN A 19 2.79 -13.38 1.35
CA ASN A 19 3.43 -14.68 1.62
C ASN A 19 3.24 -15.16 3.08
N GLY A 20 2.07 -14.90 3.65
CA GLY A 20 1.74 -15.27 5.02
C GLY A 20 2.12 -14.25 6.09
N ASN A 21 2.89 -13.22 5.78
CA ASN A 21 3.25 -12.15 6.73
C ASN A 21 2.30 -10.97 6.59
N PHE A 22 1.75 -10.49 7.70
CA PHE A 22 0.88 -9.33 7.73
C PHE A 22 1.67 -8.03 7.70
N GLN A 23 1.10 -7.02 7.10
CA GLN A 23 1.66 -5.67 7.03
C GLN A 23 0.51 -4.65 7.08
N ILE A 24 0.71 -3.55 7.78
CA ILE A 24 -0.21 -2.41 7.80
C ILE A 24 0.52 -1.19 7.24
N LYS A 25 -0.12 -0.52 6.27
CA LYS A 25 0.30 0.81 5.80
C LYS A 25 -0.71 1.84 6.30
N ILE A 26 -0.26 2.92 6.87
CA ILE A 26 -1.08 4.02 7.38
C ILE A 26 -0.66 5.29 6.67
N GLY A 27 -1.58 5.92 5.95
CA GLY A 27 -1.31 7.17 5.25
C GLY A 27 -0.95 8.31 6.22
N ILE A 28 0.02 9.14 5.83
CA ILE A 28 0.46 10.28 6.62
C ILE A 28 -0.43 11.47 6.29
N LYS A 29 -1.20 11.96 7.28
CA LYS A 29 -2.14 13.08 7.11
C LYS A 29 -1.44 14.33 6.60
N GLY A 30 -1.97 14.91 5.53
CA GLY A 30 -1.44 16.13 4.91
C GLY A 30 -0.23 15.90 4.00
N ALA A 31 0.26 14.68 3.90
CA ALA A 31 1.26 14.31 2.91
C ALA A 31 0.65 14.30 1.52
N LYS A 32 1.44 14.70 0.52
CA LYS A 32 1.03 14.57 -0.89
C LYS A 32 1.68 13.31 -1.46
N GLY A 33 0.84 12.39 -1.92
CA GLY A 33 1.29 11.18 -2.60
C GLY A 33 1.49 9.98 -1.65
N ASP A 34 2.24 9.01 -2.11
CA ASP A 34 2.39 7.68 -1.52
C ASP A 34 3.35 7.65 -0.32
N GLN A 35 2.94 8.29 0.78
CA GLN A 35 3.73 8.35 2.01
C GLN A 35 2.97 7.61 3.11
N TYR A 36 3.60 6.55 3.61
CA TYR A 36 2.99 5.66 4.58
C TYR A 36 3.93 5.39 5.76
N LYS A 37 3.34 5.25 6.94
CA LYS A 37 3.95 4.53 8.04
C LYS A 37 3.65 3.05 7.84
N GLU A 38 4.67 2.20 7.88
CA GLU A 38 4.52 0.75 7.74
C GLU A 38 4.74 0.06 9.09
N ILE A 39 3.89 -0.93 9.38
CA ILE A 39 3.99 -1.82 10.54
C ILE A 39 4.08 -3.24 10.00
N GLU A 40 5.17 -3.95 10.30
CA GLU A 40 5.45 -5.30 9.79
C GLU A 40 5.68 -6.33 10.92
N ASP A 41 5.87 -5.87 12.16
CA ASP A 41 6.00 -6.73 13.32
C ASP A 41 4.61 -7.20 13.80
N ASP A 42 4.43 -8.50 13.96
CA ASP A 42 3.14 -9.10 14.31
C ASP A 42 2.61 -8.60 15.66
N GLU A 43 3.47 -8.36 16.65
CA GLU A 43 3.03 -7.88 17.98
C GLU A 43 2.62 -6.40 17.91
N GLU A 44 3.30 -5.60 17.08
CA GLU A 44 2.89 -4.22 16.82
C GLU A 44 1.56 -4.16 16.05
N ILE A 45 1.36 -5.06 15.07
CA ILE A 45 0.08 -5.21 14.34
C ILE A 45 -1.04 -5.60 15.31
N LYS A 46 -0.84 -6.60 16.17
CA LYS A 46 -1.81 -7.01 17.17
C LYS A 46 -2.17 -5.87 18.11
N LYS A 47 -1.17 -5.13 18.56
CA LYS A 47 -1.38 -3.95 19.41
C LYS A 47 -2.18 -2.86 18.69
N PHE A 48 -1.85 -2.58 17.42
CA PHE A 48 -2.56 -1.57 16.61
C PHE A 48 -4.03 -1.92 16.41
N LEU A 49 -4.33 -3.20 16.14
CA LEU A 49 -5.67 -3.71 15.92
C LEU A 49 -6.42 -4.04 17.23
N ASN A 50 -5.79 -3.89 18.41
CA ASN A 50 -6.31 -4.29 19.72
C ASN A 50 -6.71 -5.79 19.77
N ILE A 51 -5.88 -6.65 19.17
CA ILE A 51 -6.13 -8.11 19.19
C ILE A 51 -5.90 -8.67 20.59
N PRO A 52 -6.84 -9.44 21.14
CA PRO A 52 -6.67 -10.08 22.45
C PRO A 52 -5.45 -11.01 22.49
N GLU A 53 -4.82 -11.11 23.66
CA GLU A 53 -3.70 -12.02 23.88
C GLU A 53 -4.07 -13.48 23.52
N GLY A 54 -3.15 -14.18 22.88
CA GLY A 54 -3.33 -15.57 22.44
C GLY A 54 -4.11 -15.73 21.13
N LYS A 55 -4.64 -14.66 20.53
CA LYS A 55 -5.33 -14.72 19.25
C LYS A 55 -4.39 -14.43 18.07
N SER A 56 -4.56 -15.16 16.96
CA SER A 56 -3.85 -14.86 15.71
C SER A 56 -4.48 -13.67 14.98
N ILE A 57 -3.70 -13.04 14.08
CA ILE A 57 -4.22 -11.95 13.24
C ILE A 57 -5.29 -12.48 12.29
N ASP A 58 -5.10 -13.67 11.68
CA ASP A 58 -6.09 -14.28 10.79
C ASP A 58 -7.43 -14.53 11.50
N ASP A 59 -7.42 -15.17 12.66
CA ASP A 59 -8.65 -15.45 13.44
C ASP A 59 -9.37 -14.13 13.81
N PHE A 60 -8.61 -13.11 14.19
CA PHE A 60 -9.18 -11.81 14.53
C PHE A 60 -9.85 -11.15 13.33
N LEU A 61 -9.19 -11.17 12.17
CA LEU A 61 -9.76 -10.59 10.94
C LEU A 61 -11.04 -11.31 10.54
N ASP A 62 -11.03 -12.64 10.56
CA ASP A 62 -12.20 -13.44 10.19
C ASP A 62 -13.40 -13.24 11.16
N GLU A 63 -13.16 -13.22 12.48
CA GLU A 63 -14.20 -13.00 13.49
C GLU A 63 -14.80 -11.59 13.49
N ASN A 64 -14.05 -10.59 12.99
CA ASN A 64 -14.49 -9.20 12.91
C ASN A 64 -14.93 -8.77 11.51
N ASP A 65 -15.27 -9.73 10.65
CA ASP A 65 -15.83 -9.52 9.30
C ASP A 65 -14.89 -8.79 8.32
N PHE A 66 -13.57 -8.83 8.55
CA PHE A 66 -12.62 -8.37 7.55
C PHE A 66 -12.50 -9.37 6.41
N LYS A 67 -12.67 -8.92 5.19
CA LYS A 67 -12.61 -9.76 3.98
C LYS A 67 -11.48 -9.33 3.07
N LYS A 68 -10.93 -10.31 2.36
CA LYS A 68 -10.01 -10.04 1.26
C LYS A 68 -10.79 -9.41 0.11
N PHE A 69 -10.62 -8.14 -0.13
CA PHE A 69 -11.28 -7.47 -1.26
C PHE A 69 -10.47 -7.58 -2.56
N CYS A 70 -9.19 -7.96 -2.46
CA CYS A 70 -8.28 -8.06 -3.59
C CYS A 70 -7.18 -9.09 -3.27
N ILE A 71 -6.85 -9.94 -4.25
CA ILE A 71 -5.75 -10.91 -4.18
C ILE A 71 -4.91 -10.76 -5.43
N PHE A 72 -3.64 -10.38 -5.25
CA PHE A 72 -2.68 -10.28 -6.34
C PHE A 72 -1.70 -11.45 -6.35
N HIS A 73 -1.47 -11.99 -7.53
CA HIS A 73 -0.32 -12.81 -7.84
C HIS A 73 0.71 -11.91 -8.52
N THR A 74 1.81 -11.63 -7.83
CA THR A 74 2.81 -10.67 -8.30
C THR A 74 4.16 -11.36 -8.47
N ILE A 75 4.76 -11.19 -9.66
CA ILE A 75 6.18 -11.44 -9.88
C ILE A 75 6.88 -10.09 -9.69
N ARG A 76 7.85 -10.05 -8.76
CA ARG A 76 8.56 -8.83 -8.39
C ARG A 76 10.05 -8.98 -8.63
N GLU A 77 10.61 -8.09 -9.40
CA GLU A 77 12.05 -7.86 -9.47
C GLU A 77 12.41 -6.68 -8.55
N LYS A 78 13.39 -6.88 -7.68
CA LYS A 78 13.83 -5.85 -6.73
C LYS A 78 15.28 -5.48 -6.96
N TYR A 79 15.53 -4.19 -7.11
CA TYR A 79 16.86 -3.61 -7.27
C TYR A 79 17.13 -2.60 -6.16
N SER A 80 18.39 -2.52 -5.72
CA SER A 80 18.83 -1.52 -4.76
C SER A 80 19.94 -0.68 -5.37
N ASN A 81 19.84 0.63 -5.30
CA ASN A 81 20.85 1.56 -5.80
C ASN A 81 20.88 2.83 -4.96
N ASN A 82 22.01 3.14 -4.35
CA ASN A 82 22.26 4.40 -3.62
C ASN A 82 21.16 4.80 -2.61
N GLY A 83 20.60 3.81 -1.89
CA GLY A 83 19.53 4.01 -0.89
C GLY A 83 18.12 4.10 -1.49
N PHE A 84 17.97 3.84 -2.79
CA PHE A 84 16.68 3.56 -3.42
C PHE A 84 16.39 2.06 -3.40
N SER A 85 15.14 1.71 -3.19
CA SER A 85 14.56 0.43 -3.58
C SER A 85 13.76 0.67 -4.87
N ILE A 86 14.06 -0.11 -5.91
CA ILE A 86 13.32 -0.07 -7.18
C ILE A 86 12.67 -1.43 -7.34
N GLU A 87 11.36 -1.46 -7.42
CA GLU A 87 10.56 -2.67 -7.52
C GLU A 87 9.79 -2.65 -8.84
N ILE A 88 9.94 -3.72 -9.63
CA ILE A 88 9.21 -3.90 -10.89
C ILE A 88 8.26 -5.06 -10.70
N ASP A 89 6.96 -4.76 -10.73
CA ASP A 89 5.88 -5.70 -10.48
C ASP A 89 5.15 -6.06 -11.78
N GLU A 90 5.03 -7.35 -12.05
CA GLU A 90 4.02 -7.90 -12.94
C GLU A 90 2.94 -8.55 -12.08
N SER A 91 1.76 -7.95 -12.05
CA SER A 91 0.67 -8.35 -11.15
C SER A 91 -0.56 -8.79 -11.91
N LYS A 92 -1.19 -9.86 -11.44
CA LYS A 92 -2.49 -10.34 -11.94
C LYS A 92 -3.40 -10.73 -10.78
N THR A 93 -4.70 -10.72 -11.03
CA THR A 93 -5.74 -11.22 -10.11
C THR A 93 -6.51 -12.36 -10.75
N ASP A 94 -7.24 -13.14 -9.98
CA ASP A 94 -8.03 -14.28 -10.47
C ASP A 94 -9.22 -13.83 -11.34
N ASP A 95 -9.69 -12.57 -11.18
CA ASP A 95 -10.74 -11.97 -12.00
C ASP A 95 -10.23 -11.33 -13.31
N GLY A 96 -8.95 -11.53 -13.64
CA GLY A 96 -8.37 -11.17 -14.93
C GLY A 96 -7.78 -9.77 -15.02
N PHE A 97 -7.72 -9.00 -13.92
CA PHE A 97 -7.01 -7.73 -13.92
C PHE A 97 -5.49 -7.95 -14.03
N LEU A 98 -4.85 -7.19 -14.92
CA LEU A 98 -3.41 -7.24 -15.16
C LEU A 98 -2.85 -5.83 -14.95
N TYR A 99 -1.76 -5.72 -14.19
CA TYR A 99 -1.12 -4.45 -13.93
C TYR A 99 0.39 -4.58 -13.74
N ASN A 100 1.13 -3.82 -14.53
CA ASN A 100 2.59 -3.77 -14.43
C ASN A 100 2.98 -2.39 -13.91
N LEU A 101 3.80 -2.35 -12.87
CA LEU A 101 4.18 -1.12 -12.20
C LEU A 101 5.66 -1.17 -11.81
N ALA A 102 6.35 -0.05 -12.00
CA ALA A 102 7.65 0.19 -11.39
C ALA A 102 7.49 1.19 -10.24
N GLU A 103 7.94 0.83 -9.06
CA GLU A 103 7.93 1.66 -7.84
C GLU A 103 9.36 2.03 -7.46
N ILE A 104 9.56 3.27 -7.01
CA ILE A 104 10.84 3.74 -6.48
C ILE A 104 10.57 4.24 -5.07
N GLU A 105 11.22 3.62 -4.11
CA GLU A 105 11.02 3.88 -2.69
C GLU A 105 12.32 4.33 -2.03
N VAL A 106 12.19 5.20 -1.03
CA VAL A 106 13.24 5.56 -0.08
C VAL A 106 12.67 5.40 1.33
N MET A 107 13.29 4.54 2.13
CA MET A 107 12.93 4.40 3.54
C MET A 107 13.60 5.51 4.34
N VAL A 108 12.84 6.15 5.21
CA VAL A 108 13.32 7.17 6.16
C VAL A 108 13.01 6.74 7.59
N LYS A 109 13.76 7.26 8.55
CA LYS A 109 13.55 6.95 9.97
C LYS A 109 12.58 7.92 10.63
N ASP A 110 12.66 9.18 10.22
CA ASP A 110 11.90 10.27 10.82
C ASP A 110 11.06 10.99 9.76
N GLU A 111 9.87 11.46 10.15
CA GLU A 111 8.97 12.20 9.26
C GLU A 111 9.60 13.47 8.68
N GLU A 112 10.54 14.08 9.39
CA GLU A 112 11.28 15.28 8.94
C GLU A 112 12.11 15.01 7.67
N GLU A 113 12.54 13.77 7.44
CA GLU A 113 13.34 13.36 6.29
C GLU A 113 12.51 13.15 5.01
N ILE A 114 11.18 13.08 5.10
CA ILE A 114 10.28 12.73 3.98
C ILE A 114 10.45 13.69 2.80
N ASN A 115 10.52 15.00 3.07
CA ASN A 115 10.65 15.97 1.99
C ASN A 115 11.99 15.82 1.25
N GLN A 116 13.08 15.55 1.96
CA GLN A 116 14.39 15.31 1.36
C GLN A 116 14.39 14.00 0.54
N ALA A 117 13.77 12.94 1.06
CA ALA A 117 13.62 11.67 0.34
C ALA A 117 12.83 11.87 -0.97
N ARG A 118 11.74 12.63 -0.92
CA ARG A 118 10.96 12.97 -2.11
C ARG A 118 11.78 13.73 -3.15
N GLU A 119 12.53 14.76 -2.76
CA GLU A 119 13.41 15.50 -3.67
C GLU A 119 14.45 14.58 -4.29
N LYS A 120 15.02 13.67 -3.50
CA LYS A 120 15.97 12.67 -3.97
C LYS A 120 15.36 11.77 -5.05
N ILE A 121 14.13 11.26 -4.86
CA ILE A 121 13.40 10.48 -5.88
C ILE A 121 13.17 11.33 -7.14
N MET A 122 12.69 12.56 -7.00
CA MET A 122 12.40 13.42 -8.14
C MET A 122 13.65 13.75 -8.98
N ASN A 123 14.78 13.97 -8.30
CA ASN A 123 16.06 14.20 -8.98
C ASN A 123 16.52 12.94 -9.70
N PHE A 124 16.40 11.76 -9.09
CA PHE A 124 16.73 10.49 -9.72
C PHE A 124 15.88 10.25 -10.97
N LEU A 125 14.56 10.46 -10.91
CA LEU A 125 13.67 10.35 -12.08
C LEU A 125 14.11 11.28 -13.20
N LYS A 126 14.43 12.54 -12.88
CA LYS A 126 14.90 13.54 -13.84
C LYS A 126 16.21 13.13 -14.49
N GLU A 127 17.19 12.64 -13.74
CA GLU A 127 18.46 12.13 -14.25
C GLU A 127 18.28 10.95 -15.20
N LYS A 128 17.28 10.11 -14.97
CA LYS A 128 16.94 8.97 -15.83
C LYS A 128 16.02 9.33 -16.99
N GLY A 129 15.62 10.60 -17.14
CA GLY A 129 14.71 11.03 -18.20
C GLY A 129 13.27 10.55 -18.02
N ILE A 130 12.89 10.12 -16.81
CA ILE A 130 11.54 9.64 -16.48
C ILE A 130 10.70 10.86 -16.12
N SER A 131 9.59 11.05 -16.82
CA SER A 131 8.68 12.17 -16.55
C SER A 131 7.81 11.89 -15.34
N SER A 132 7.81 12.79 -14.35
CA SER A 132 6.90 12.74 -13.21
C SER A 132 5.42 12.94 -13.57
N LYS A 133 5.13 13.34 -14.82
CA LYS A 133 3.74 13.45 -15.34
C LYS A 133 3.09 12.07 -15.55
N ASN A 134 3.88 11.02 -15.60
CA ASN A 134 3.43 9.64 -15.79
C ASN A 134 3.37 8.87 -14.45
N LEU A 135 3.11 9.56 -13.36
CA LEU A 135 2.84 8.88 -12.09
C LEU A 135 1.44 8.25 -12.15
N PHE A 136 1.40 6.96 -11.95
CA PHE A 136 0.19 6.16 -11.98
C PHE A 136 -0.30 5.91 -10.55
N LEU A 137 -1.56 5.56 -10.41
CA LEU A 137 -2.07 5.04 -9.14
C LEU A 137 -1.38 3.71 -8.81
N GLY A 138 -1.17 3.45 -7.53
CA GLY A 138 -0.70 2.15 -7.08
C GLY A 138 -1.65 1.01 -7.50
N LYS A 139 -1.15 -0.20 -7.66
CA LYS A 139 -1.89 -1.34 -8.22
C LYS A 139 -3.24 -1.62 -7.56
N VAL A 140 -3.34 -1.46 -6.24
CA VAL A 140 -4.60 -1.66 -5.51
C VAL A 140 -5.64 -0.62 -5.92
N LEU A 141 -5.24 0.65 -6.03
CA LEU A 141 -6.14 1.74 -6.43
C LEU A 141 -6.62 1.59 -7.88
N GLU A 142 -5.73 1.18 -8.81
CA GLU A 142 -6.15 0.90 -10.19
C GLU A 142 -7.10 -0.31 -10.25
N TYR A 143 -6.82 -1.37 -9.48
CA TYR A 143 -7.74 -2.50 -9.37
C TYR A 143 -9.13 -2.06 -8.85
N LEU A 144 -9.17 -1.26 -7.78
CA LEU A 144 -10.44 -0.76 -7.24
C LEU A 144 -11.19 0.08 -8.27
N LYS A 145 -10.49 0.94 -8.98
CA LYS A 145 -11.06 1.83 -10.01
C LYS A 145 -11.67 1.04 -11.17
N GLU A 146 -11.05 -0.05 -11.61
CA GLU A 146 -11.52 -0.86 -12.73
C GLU A 146 -12.56 -1.90 -12.30
N ILE A 147 -12.29 -2.64 -11.22
CA ILE A 147 -13.03 -3.84 -10.83
C ILE A 147 -13.99 -3.60 -9.66
N LYS A 148 -13.59 -2.82 -8.65
CA LYS A 148 -14.36 -2.58 -7.43
C LYS A 148 -14.80 -1.12 -7.32
N LYS A 149 -15.54 -0.65 -8.30
CA LYS A 149 -15.90 0.78 -8.49
C LYS A 149 -16.56 1.43 -7.28
N GLU A 150 -17.42 0.70 -6.56
CA GLU A 150 -18.09 1.23 -5.36
C GLU A 150 -17.08 1.54 -4.26
N HIS A 151 -16.13 0.64 -4.04
CA HIS A 151 -15.03 0.86 -3.09
C HIS A 151 -14.18 2.07 -3.51
N PHE A 152 -13.78 2.14 -4.79
CA PHE A 152 -13.01 3.30 -5.29
C PHE A 152 -13.75 4.62 -5.08
N ILE A 153 -15.07 4.67 -5.40
CA ILE A 153 -15.90 5.86 -5.18
C ILE A 153 -15.94 6.25 -3.69
N ALA A 154 -15.99 5.27 -2.78
CA ALA A 154 -15.95 5.55 -1.34
C ALA A 154 -14.62 6.24 -0.94
N LEU A 155 -13.48 5.78 -1.47
CA LEU A 155 -12.17 6.40 -1.23
C LEU A 155 -12.10 7.84 -1.76
N VAL A 156 -12.60 8.08 -2.99
CA VAL A 156 -12.66 9.42 -3.58
C VAL A 156 -13.49 10.37 -2.70
N LYS A 157 -14.66 9.92 -2.22
CA LYS A 157 -15.52 10.72 -1.33
C LYS A 157 -14.86 11.06 0.01
N ARG A 158 -13.90 10.26 0.45
CA ARG A 158 -13.13 10.49 1.68
C ARG A 158 -11.85 11.30 1.44
N GLY A 159 -11.52 11.59 0.17
CA GLY A 159 -10.31 12.32 -0.18
C GLY A 159 -9.02 11.50 -0.01
N ILE A 160 -9.12 10.18 -0.09
CA ILE A 160 -7.97 9.27 -0.06
C ILE A 160 -7.31 9.21 -1.44
N VAL A 161 -8.10 9.41 -2.50
CA VAL A 161 -7.66 9.43 -3.90
C VAL A 161 -8.04 10.73 -4.57
#